data_246d59b94764243a2bba29319d2cd2c5
#
_entry.id   246d59b94764243a2bba29319d2cd2c5
#
_cell.length_a   1.000
_cell.length_b   1.000
_cell.length_c   1.000
_cell.angle_alpha   90.00
_cell.angle_beta   90.00
_cell.angle_gamma   90.00
#
_symmetry.space_group_name_H-M   'P 1'
#
loop_
_entity.id
_entity.type
_entity.pdbx_description
1 polymer ?
#
loop_
_entity_poly.entity_id
_entity_poly.type
_entity_poly.pdbx_seq_one_letter_code
_entity_poly.pdbx_strand_id
1 'polypeptide(L)'
;EMGEGDKQVWLYARQHPGESMAEWWMEGALECLTDPADPVARALRQKCRFHVVPNMNPDGSRRGHLRTNAAGVNLNREWHEPSADKSPEVLAVRNAMDETGVQFAMDVHGDEAIAAVFLAGFEGIPSWTDALGDKYYRFQRILARRTPDFQTAKGYAVSKPGTANLSMSTNQLAERFGACAMTLEMPFKDNDDLPDAAQGWSPERCKLLARDCLASLLEWLDEEAE
;
A
#
# COMPACT_ATOMS: atom_id res chain seq x y z
N GLU A 1 -10.20 11.60 -5.11
CA GLU A 1 -11.28 10.81 -4.53
C GLU A 1 -12.17 10.28 -5.65
N MET A 2 -12.60 9.01 -5.57
CA MET A 2 -13.48 8.40 -6.57
C MET A 2 -14.29 7.25 -5.97
N GLY A 3 -15.48 6.96 -6.54
CA GLY A 3 -16.43 5.94 -6.09
C GLY A 3 -17.51 6.51 -5.18
N GLU A 4 -18.60 5.74 -5.03
CA GLU A 4 -19.83 6.16 -4.33
C GLU A 4 -20.14 5.27 -3.11
N GLY A 5 -19.35 4.19 -2.92
CA GLY A 5 -19.54 3.24 -1.83
C GLY A 5 -19.16 3.80 -0.45
N ASP A 6 -19.48 3.04 0.57
CA ASP A 6 -19.26 3.40 1.97
C ASP A 6 -17.91 2.93 2.53
N LYS A 7 -17.24 1.97 1.87
CA LYS A 7 -15.93 1.45 2.29
C LYS A 7 -14.82 2.44 1.95
N GLN A 8 -14.17 2.98 2.97
CA GLN A 8 -13.07 3.94 2.79
C GLN A 8 -11.76 3.20 2.49
N VAL A 9 -11.28 3.32 1.25
CA VAL A 9 -10.07 2.67 0.75
C VAL A 9 -9.01 3.72 0.45
N TRP A 10 -7.85 3.60 1.09
CA TRP A 10 -6.72 4.50 0.89
C TRP A 10 -5.60 3.80 0.14
N LEU A 11 -5.21 4.38 -1.00
CA LEU A 11 -4.06 3.95 -1.79
C LEU A 11 -3.08 5.11 -1.85
N TYR A 12 -1.88 4.91 -1.35
CA TYR A 12 -0.85 5.95 -1.37
C TYR A 12 0.51 5.34 -1.67
N ALA A 13 1.34 6.11 -2.34
CA ALA A 13 2.59 5.62 -2.88
C ALA A 13 3.72 6.62 -2.69
N ARG A 14 4.95 6.12 -2.80
CA ARG A 14 6.16 6.92 -2.94
C ARG A 14 6.44 7.85 -1.76
N GLN A 15 6.25 7.35 -0.53
CA GLN A 15 6.78 8.01 0.66
C GLN A 15 8.31 8.18 0.56
N HIS A 16 8.98 7.19 -0.03
CA HIS A 16 10.39 7.23 -0.37
C HIS A 16 10.58 7.55 -1.86
N PRO A 17 11.17 8.70 -2.20
CA PRO A 17 11.25 9.18 -3.59
C PRO A 17 12.00 8.27 -4.55
N GLY A 18 13.01 7.51 -4.07
CA GLY A 18 13.80 6.58 -4.88
C GLY A 18 13.03 5.34 -5.37
N GLU A 19 11.88 5.05 -4.76
CA GLU A 19 11.06 3.88 -5.05
C GLU A 19 10.11 4.15 -6.22
N SER A 20 10.65 4.38 -7.43
CA SER A 20 9.86 4.78 -8.62
C SER A 20 8.83 3.74 -9.05
N MET A 21 9.03 2.43 -8.75
CA MET A 21 8.09 1.36 -9.03
C MET A 21 6.73 1.59 -8.36
N ALA A 22 6.70 2.26 -7.21
CA ALA A 22 5.47 2.59 -6.49
C ALA A 22 4.57 3.56 -7.29
N GLU A 23 5.17 4.50 -8.03
CA GLU A 23 4.42 5.45 -8.86
C GLU A 23 3.90 4.79 -10.14
N TRP A 24 4.66 3.85 -10.74
CA TRP A 24 4.18 3.04 -11.86
C TRP A 24 3.02 2.12 -11.45
N TRP A 25 3.09 1.53 -10.26
CA TRP A 25 1.96 0.79 -9.71
C TRP A 25 0.73 1.70 -9.57
N MET A 26 0.91 2.90 -9.03
CA MET A 26 -0.18 3.86 -8.85
C MET A 26 -0.78 4.33 -10.18
N GLU A 27 0.05 4.49 -11.22
CA GLU A 27 -0.44 4.79 -12.57
C GLU A 27 -1.35 3.67 -13.07
N GLY A 28 -0.93 2.39 -12.93
CA GLY A 28 -1.77 1.24 -13.30
C GLY A 28 -3.07 1.14 -12.51
N ALA A 29 -3.03 1.46 -11.22
CA ALA A 29 -4.22 1.52 -10.37
C ALA A 29 -5.19 2.62 -10.83
N LEU A 30 -4.68 3.81 -11.16
CA LEU A 30 -5.49 4.93 -11.66
C LEU A 30 -6.05 4.63 -13.04
N GLU A 31 -5.25 4.07 -13.97
CA GLU A 31 -5.74 3.64 -15.29
C GLU A 31 -6.92 2.68 -15.15
N CYS A 32 -6.81 1.67 -14.26
CA CYS A 32 -7.90 0.74 -14.01
C CYS A 32 -9.11 1.45 -13.35
N LEU A 33 -8.91 2.14 -12.23
CA LEU A 33 -9.98 2.74 -11.45
C LEU A 33 -10.76 3.83 -12.20
N THR A 34 -10.15 4.49 -13.19
CA THR A 34 -10.80 5.52 -14.00
C THR A 34 -11.41 5.02 -15.30
N ASP A 35 -11.11 3.78 -15.70
CA ASP A 35 -11.73 3.17 -16.89
C ASP A 35 -13.21 2.86 -16.63
N PRO A 36 -14.14 3.50 -17.34
CA PRO A 36 -15.57 3.23 -17.19
C PRO A 36 -15.98 1.85 -17.73
N ALA A 37 -15.17 1.25 -18.59
CA ALA A 37 -15.44 -0.05 -19.22
C ALA A 37 -14.94 -1.22 -18.36
N ASP A 38 -13.95 -1.00 -17.49
CA ASP A 38 -13.39 -2.06 -16.64
C ASP A 38 -14.43 -2.56 -15.61
N PRO A 39 -14.79 -3.87 -15.64
CA PRO A 39 -15.84 -4.40 -14.77
C PRO A 39 -15.42 -4.46 -13.30
N VAL A 40 -14.13 -4.70 -13.00
CA VAL A 40 -13.60 -4.75 -11.63
C VAL A 40 -13.65 -3.34 -11.02
N ALA A 41 -13.14 -2.34 -11.74
CA ALA A 41 -13.16 -0.96 -11.29
C ALA A 41 -14.58 -0.43 -11.08
N ARG A 42 -15.50 -0.81 -11.97
CA ARG A 42 -16.90 -0.43 -11.84
C ARG A 42 -17.55 -1.01 -10.59
N ALA A 43 -17.32 -2.30 -10.29
CA ALA A 43 -17.80 -2.95 -9.06
C ALA A 43 -17.14 -2.32 -7.82
N LEU A 44 -15.85 -2.07 -7.84
CA LEU A 44 -15.12 -1.40 -6.75
C LEU A 44 -15.66 0.00 -6.48
N ARG A 45 -15.88 0.83 -7.50
CA ARG A 45 -16.44 2.19 -7.32
C ARG A 45 -17.84 2.21 -6.72
N GLN A 46 -18.62 1.14 -6.89
CA GLN A 46 -19.93 1.00 -6.26
C GLN A 46 -19.83 0.63 -4.77
N LYS A 47 -18.80 -0.15 -4.38
CA LYS A 47 -18.61 -0.64 -3.01
C LYS A 47 -17.76 0.30 -2.16
N CYS A 48 -16.83 1.01 -2.78
CA CYS A 48 -15.78 1.76 -2.11
C CYS A 48 -15.79 3.25 -2.48
N ARG A 49 -15.25 4.03 -1.56
CA ARG A 49 -14.75 5.38 -1.82
C ARG A 49 -13.23 5.34 -1.72
N PHE A 50 -12.58 5.60 -2.85
CA PHE A 50 -11.13 5.60 -2.97
C PHE A 50 -10.56 6.98 -2.70
N HIS A 51 -9.59 7.04 -1.81
CA HIS A 51 -8.71 8.17 -1.58
C HIS A 51 -7.33 7.78 -2.11
N VAL A 52 -6.86 8.51 -3.13
CA VAL A 52 -5.63 8.13 -3.83
C VAL A 52 -4.61 9.26 -3.72
N VAL A 53 -3.42 8.94 -3.22
CA VAL A 53 -2.27 9.85 -3.14
C VAL A 53 -1.14 9.26 -3.98
N PRO A 54 -1.02 9.64 -5.26
CA PRO A 54 -0.08 8.99 -6.18
C PRO A 54 1.38 9.17 -5.79
N ASN A 55 1.73 10.29 -5.17
CA ASN A 55 3.07 10.59 -4.69
C ASN A 55 3.00 11.33 -3.37
N MET A 56 3.34 10.65 -2.28
CA MET A 56 3.37 11.22 -0.92
C MET A 56 4.50 12.23 -0.73
N ASN A 57 5.55 12.16 -1.57
CA ASN A 57 6.78 12.93 -1.39
C ASN A 57 7.19 13.66 -2.69
N PRO A 58 6.36 14.61 -3.16
CA PRO A 58 6.60 15.29 -4.44
C PRO A 58 7.89 16.13 -4.43
N ASP A 59 8.22 16.76 -3.32
CA ASP A 59 9.44 17.58 -3.21
C ASP A 59 10.71 16.72 -3.22
N GLY A 60 10.72 15.62 -2.49
CA GLY A 60 11.82 14.66 -2.51
C GLY A 60 11.98 14.03 -3.89
N SER A 61 10.88 13.66 -4.56
CA SER A 61 10.87 13.14 -5.92
C SER A 61 11.47 14.13 -6.92
N ARG A 62 11.06 15.39 -6.86
CA ARG A 62 11.59 16.46 -7.72
C ARG A 62 13.10 16.70 -7.51
N ARG A 63 13.56 16.55 -6.26
CA ARG A 63 14.96 16.80 -5.90
C ARG A 63 15.87 15.60 -6.08
N GLY A 64 15.33 14.42 -6.42
CA GLY A 64 16.07 13.18 -6.58
C GLY A 64 16.59 12.61 -5.25
N HIS A 65 15.86 12.82 -4.16
CA HIS A 65 16.16 12.17 -2.89
C HIS A 65 15.89 10.67 -2.96
N LEU A 66 16.70 9.88 -2.28
CA LEU A 66 16.44 8.44 -2.18
C LEU A 66 15.26 8.14 -1.25
N ARG A 67 15.24 8.77 -0.06
CA ARG A 67 14.34 8.33 1.01
C ARG A 67 13.60 9.45 1.75
N THR A 68 14.13 10.66 1.78
CA THR A 68 13.61 11.74 2.62
C THR A 68 12.81 12.77 1.84
N ASN A 69 11.98 13.53 2.55
CA ASN A 69 11.29 14.70 2.01
C ASN A 69 12.23 15.93 1.94
N ALA A 70 11.68 17.09 1.62
CA ALA A 70 12.44 18.34 1.53
C ALA A 70 13.07 18.80 2.85
N ALA A 71 12.50 18.38 3.98
CA ALA A 71 13.04 18.65 5.31
C ALA A 71 14.11 17.64 5.77
N GLY A 72 14.45 16.65 4.93
CA GLY A 72 15.42 15.60 5.25
C GLY A 72 14.85 14.49 6.15
N VAL A 73 13.53 14.36 6.21
CA VAL A 73 12.81 13.44 7.09
C VAL A 73 12.26 12.25 6.31
N ASN A 74 12.36 11.05 6.90
CA ASN A 74 11.72 9.84 6.37
C ASN A 74 10.23 9.84 6.73
N LEU A 75 9.35 10.06 5.77
CA LEU A 75 7.91 10.15 5.99
C LEU A 75 7.32 8.91 6.65
N ASN A 76 7.81 7.71 6.30
CA ASN A 76 7.37 6.46 6.92
C ASN A 76 7.99 6.21 8.31
N ARG A 77 8.33 7.28 9.04
CA ARG A 77 8.71 7.30 10.46
C ARG A 77 8.00 8.41 11.24
N GLU A 78 7.06 9.09 10.59
CA GLU A 78 6.37 10.26 11.16
C GLU A 78 4.87 10.01 11.44
N TRP A 79 4.35 8.82 11.14
CA TRP A 79 2.90 8.58 11.20
C TRP A 79 2.30 8.60 12.61
N HIS A 80 3.10 8.33 13.63
CA HIS A 80 2.62 8.41 15.02
C HIS A 80 2.37 9.87 15.44
N GLU A 81 3.30 10.76 15.10
CA GLU A 81 3.27 12.17 15.52
C GLU A 81 3.78 13.09 14.39
N PRO A 82 3.06 13.22 13.27
CA PRO A 82 3.46 14.08 12.17
C PRO A 82 3.34 15.55 12.56
N SER A 83 4.19 16.40 11.97
CA SER A 83 4.19 17.84 12.24
C SER A 83 4.28 18.65 10.94
N ALA A 84 3.78 19.89 10.99
CA ALA A 84 3.84 20.81 9.85
C ALA A 84 5.28 21.15 9.42
N ASP A 85 6.23 21.12 10.36
CA ASP A 85 7.62 21.48 10.10
C ASP A 85 8.44 20.32 9.52
N LYS A 86 8.14 19.07 9.91
CA LYS A 86 8.94 17.91 9.54
C LYS A 86 8.31 17.05 8.45
N SER A 87 6.99 16.84 8.54
CA SER A 87 6.25 15.89 7.72
C SER A 87 4.84 16.41 7.37
N PRO A 88 4.75 17.61 6.76
CA PRO A 88 3.46 18.20 6.40
C PRO A 88 2.62 17.30 5.49
N GLU A 89 3.28 16.49 4.67
CA GLU A 89 2.65 15.52 3.77
C GLU A 89 1.89 14.45 4.59
N VAL A 90 2.54 13.85 5.57
CA VAL A 90 1.91 12.85 6.46
C VAL A 90 0.82 13.49 7.31
N LEU A 91 1.07 14.70 7.84
CA LEU A 91 0.08 15.43 8.63
C LEU A 91 -1.21 15.68 7.84
N ALA A 92 -1.09 16.13 6.59
CA ALA A 92 -2.24 16.41 5.74
C ALA A 92 -3.04 15.13 5.42
N VAL A 93 -2.35 14.06 5.03
CA VAL A 93 -2.98 12.78 4.68
C VAL A 93 -3.62 12.13 5.91
N ARG A 94 -2.93 12.10 7.06
CA ARG A 94 -3.49 11.54 8.29
C ARG A 94 -4.72 12.32 8.79
N ASN A 95 -4.72 13.65 8.69
CA ASN A 95 -5.89 14.45 9.03
C ASN A 95 -7.09 14.12 8.13
N ALA A 96 -6.87 13.95 6.82
CA ALA A 96 -7.92 13.53 5.91
C ALA A 96 -8.43 12.09 6.22
N MET A 97 -7.53 11.19 6.62
CA MET A 97 -7.91 9.85 7.09
C MET A 97 -8.72 9.91 8.39
N ASP A 98 -8.42 10.83 9.30
CA ASP A 98 -9.18 11.04 10.54
C ASP A 98 -10.61 11.54 10.26
N GLU A 99 -10.80 12.33 9.21
CA GLU A 99 -12.11 12.83 8.79
C GLU A 99 -12.94 11.78 8.06
N THR A 100 -12.32 10.94 7.23
CA THR A 100 -13.03 9.97 6.36
C THR A 100 -13.12 8.58 6.95
N GLY A 101 -12.21 8.23 7.85
CA GLY A 101 -11.98 6.85 8.28
C GLY A 101 -11.13 6.05 7.28
N VAL A 102 -10.73 4.84 7.71
CA VAL A 102 -9.95 3.89 6.91
C VAL A 102 -10.44 2.47 7.20
N GLN A 103 -10.92 1.74 6.19
CA GLN A 103 -11.20 0.31 6.30
C GLN A 103 -10.11 -0.54 5.67
N PHE A 104 -9.56 -0.06 4.54
CA PHE A 104 -8.47 -0.72 3.84
C PHE A 104 -7.43 0.33 3.45
N ALA A 105 -6.16 0.01 3.63
CA ALA A 105 -5.06 0.90 3.24
C ALA A 105 -3.90 0.11 2.62
N MET A 106 -3.37 0.59 1.50
CA MET A 106 -2.18 0.05 0.88
C MET A 106 -1.15 1.16 0.67
N ASP A 107 -0.03 1.02 1.35
CA ASP A 107 1.17 1.85 1.23
C ASP A 107 2.12 1.20 0.25
N VAL A 108 2.35 1.83 -0.90
CA VAL A 108 3.07 1.22 -2.01
C VAL A 108 4.52 1.69 -2.06
N HIS A 109 5.43 0.73 -1.97
CA HIS A 109 6.87 0.90 -1.82
C HIS A 109 7.68 0.02 -2.78
N GLY A 110 9.00 0.08 -2.63
CA GLY A 110 9.95 -0.84 -3.20
C GLY A 110 11.08 -1.17 -2.22
N ASP A 111 11.54 -2.42 -2.21
CA ASP A 111 12.61 -2.90 -1.35
C ASP A 111 13.91 -3.14 -2.14
N GLU A 112 15.03 -2.58 -1.63
CA GLU A 112 16.35 -2.71 -2.26
C GLU A 112 17.02 -4.07 -1.99
N ALA A 113 16.63 -4.75 -0.92
CA ALA A 113 17.32 -5.94 -0.40
C ALA A 113 16.63 -7.24 -0.77
N ILE A 114 15.30 -7.25 -0.81
CA ILE A 114 14.49 -8.44 -1.09
C ILE A 114 14.02 -8.39 -2.54
N ALA A 115 14.58 -9.25 -3.38
CA ALA A 115 14.25 -9.34 -4.79
C ALA A 115 12.96 -10.16 -5.02
N ALA A 116 11.86 -9.70 -4.45
CA ALA A 116 10.54 -10.32 -4.54
C ALA A 116 9.44 -9.28 -4.32
N VAL A 117 8.23 -9.61 -4.76
CA VAL A 117 7.03 -8.85 -4.36
C VAL A 117 6.46 -9.49 -3.10
N PHE A 118 6.23 -8.68 -2.07
CA PHE A 118 5.65 -9.15 -0.81
C PHE A 118 4.80 -8.08 -0.13
N LEU A 119 4.01 -8.50 0.85
CA LEU A 119 3.28 -7.60 1.74
C LEU A 119 3.90 -7.65 3.14
N ALA A 120 4.07 -6.49 3.75
CA ALA A 120 4.32 -6.36 5.17
C ALA A 120 3.04 -5.90 5.87
N GLY A 121 2.65 -6.63 6.90
CA GLY A 121 1.45 -6.36 7.70
C GLY A 121 1.75 -5.51 8.93
N PHE A 122 0.84 -5.60 9.86
CA PHE A 122 0.84 -4.84 11.11
C PHE A 122 0.92 -5.73 12.35
N GLU A 123 1.44 -6.93 12.18
CA GLU A 123 1.62 -7.87 13.29
C GLU A 123 2.46 -7.24 14.41
N GLY A 124 2.04 -7.45 15.63
CA GLY A 124 2.70 -6.90 16.82
C GLY A 124 2.26 -5.50 17.22
N ILE A 125 1.23 -4.92 16.60
CA ILE A 125 0.59 -3.70 17.14
C ILE A 125 -0.07 -4.00 18.50
N PRO A 126 -0.21 -3.01 19.41
CA PRO A 126 -0.85 -3.20 20.69
C PRO A 126 -2.30 -3.72 20.61
N SER A 127 -3.08 -3.23 19.65
CA SER A 127 -4.48 -3.62 19.42
C SER A 127 -4.66 -4.87 18.56
N TRP A 128 -3.62 -5.64 18.30
CA TRP A 128 -3.70 -6.86 17.52
C TRP A 128 -4.77 -7.82 18.02
N THR A 129 -5.57 -8.32 17.09
CA THR A 129 -6.48 -9.45 17.30
C THR A 129 -6.35 -10.45 16.14
N ASP A 130 -6.61 -11.73 16.41
CA ASP A 130 -6.59 -12.75 15.36
C ASP A 130 -7.59 -12.41 14.24
N ALA A 131 -8.76 -11.89 14.58
CA ALA A 131 -9.76 -11.47 13.61
C ALA A 131 -9.27 -10.35 12.68
N LEU A 132 -8.49 -9.40 13.20
CA LEU A 132 -7.89 -8.35 12.37
C LEU A 132 -6.76 -8.92 11.50
N GLY A 133 -5.94 -9.82 12.06
CA GLY A 133 -4.91 -10.54 11.31
C GLY A 133 -5.48 -11.41 10.19
N ASP A 134 -6.59 -12.10 10.44
CA ASP A 134 -7.26 -12.94 9.44
C ASP A 134 -7.69 -12.14 8.20
N LYS A 135 -8.11 -10.89 8.36
CA LYS A 135 -8.41 -9.99 7.25
C LYS A 135 -7.20 -9.75 6.36
N TYR A 136 -6.06 -9.46 6.96
CA TYR A 136 -4.78 -9.24 6.26
C TYR A 136 -4.30 -10.52 5.56
N TYR A 137 -4.25 -11.65 6.26
CA TYR A 137 -3.82 -12.91 5.68
C TYR A 137 -4.77 -13.43 4.59
N ARG A 138 -6.05 -13.11 4.68
CA ARG A 138 -7.02 -13.41 3.63
C ARG A 138 -6.66 -12.64 2.35
N PHE A 139 -6.39 -11.34 2.44
CA PHE A 139 -5.95 -10.55 1.28
C PHE A 139 -4.66 -11.12 0.66
N GLN A 140 -3.67 -11.49 1.48
CA GLN A 140 -2.45 -12.14 1.01
C GLN A 140 -2.74 -13.43 0.22
N ARG A 141 -3.60 -14.30 0.76
CA ARG A 141 -3.98 -15.56 0.09
C ARG A 141 -4.68 -15.33 -1.25
N ILE A 142 -5.56 -14.33 -1.31
CA ILE A 142 -6.26 -13.95 -2.53
C ILE A 142 -5.25 -13.48 -3.59
N LEU A 143 -4.35 -12.57 -3.22
CA LEU A 143 -3.35 -12.04 -4.14
C LEU A 143 -2.38 -13.14 -4.62
N ALA A 144 -1.94 -14.03 -3.73
CA ALA A 144 -1.05 -15.14 -4.09
C ALA A 144 -1.67 -16.15 -5.07
N ARG A 145 -3.00 -16.30 -5.07
CA ARG A 145 -3.69 -17.14 -6.06
C ARG A 145 -3.86 -16.43 -7.41
N ARG A 146 -3.83 -15.12 -7.41
CA ARG A 146 -4.15 -14.29 -8.58
C ARG A 146 -2.96 -14.05 -9.48
N THR A 147 -1.81 -13.78 -8.90
CA THR A 147 -0.62 -13.45 -9.69
C THR A 147 0.61 -14.24 -9.23
N PRO A 148 1.39 -14.80 -10.19
CA PRO A 148 2.64 -15.48 -9.88
C PRO A 148 3.77 -14.52 -9.48
N ASP A 149 3.60 -13.22 -9.67
CA ASP A 149 4.58 -12.22 -9.23
C ASP A 149 4.62 -12.05 -7.72
N PHE A 150 3.53 -12.38 -7.03
CA PHE A 150 3.43 -12.24 -5.58
C PHE A 150 3.66 -13.56 -4.85
N GLN A 151 4.33 -13.50 -3.71
CA GLN A 151 4.60 -14.64 -2.84
C GLN A 151 4.47 -14.26 -1.35
N THR A 152 4.43 -15.27 -0.46
CA THR A 152 4.24 -15.09 1.00
C THR A 152 5.35 -15.70 1.84
N ALA A 153 6.41 -16.23 1.21
CA ALA A 153 7.51 -16.91 1.91
C ALA A 153 8.66 -15.96 2.29
N LYS A 154 8.84 -14.89 1.50
CA LYS A 154 9.86 -13.86 1.71
C LYS A 154 9.18 -12.56 2.18
N GLY A 155 9.85 -11.82 3.05
CA GLY A 155 9.36 -10.54 3.57
C GLY A 155 10.09 -10.13 4.84
N TYR A 156 9.60 -9.09 5.49
CA TYR A 156 10.17 -8.64 6.75
C TYR A 156 9.82 -9.57 7.92
N ALA A 157 10.69 -9.58 8.92
CA ALA A 157 10.41 -10.29 10.15
C ALA A 157 9.20 -9.68 10.88
N VAL A 158 8.31 -10.53 11.36
CA VAL A 158 7.13 -10.13 12.13
C VAL A 158 7.56 -9.56 13.49
N SER A 159 6.98 -8.42 13.88
CA SER A 159 7.22 -7.80 15.19
C SER A 159 6.64 -8.66 16.31
N LYS A 160 7.31 -8.66 17.47
CA LYS A 160 6.77 -9.32 18.66
C LYS A 160 5.49 -8.60 19.12
N PRO A 161 4.57 -9.29 19.79
CA PRO A 161 3.34 -8.68 20.30
C PRO A 161 3.61 -7.38 21.10
N GLY A 162 2.91 -6.30 20.77
CA GLY A 162 3.03 -5.00 21.39
C GLY A 162 4.28 -4.20 21.04
N THR A 163 5.13 -4.66 20.08
CA THR A 163 6.40 -3.99 19.76
C THR A 163 6.46 -3.42 18.34
N ALA A 164 5.37 -3.46 17.58
CA ALA A 164 5.33 -2.88 16.24
C ALA A 164 5.63 -1.38 16.29
N ASN A 165 6.38 -0.90 15.30
CA ASN A 165 6.75 0.51 15.22
C ASN A 165 5.58 1.34 14.70
N LEU A 166 4.85 2.01 15.58
CA LEU A 166 3.71 2.86 15.27
C LEU A 166 4.07 4.16 14.50
N SER A 167 5.35 4.47 14.34
CA SER A 167 5.76 5.57 13.47
C SER A 167 5.70 5.22 11.95
N MET A 168 5.49 3.94 11.62
CA MET A 168 5.26 3.47 10.27
C MET A 168 3.77 3.51 9.92
N SER A 169 3.45 3.84 8.67
CA SER A 169 2.07 4.05 8.20
C SER A 169 1.16 2.83 8.44
N THR A 170 1.56 1.67 7.98
CA THR A 170 0.79 0.42 8.09
C THR A 170 0.43 0.09 9.53
N ASN A 171 1.40 0.12 10.43
CA ASN A 171 1.17 -0.14 11.85
C ASN A 171 0.28 0.93 12.49
N GLN A 172 0.52 2.21 12.16
CA GLN A 172 -0.27 3.32 12.68
C GLN A 172 -1.73 3.25 12.24
N LEU A 173 -2.00 2.95 10.97
CA LEU A 173 -3.37 2.89 10.46
C LEU A 173 -4.13 1.70 11.02
N ALA A 174 -3.49 0.54 11.14
CA ALA A 174 -4.10 -0.62 11.77
C ALA A 174 -4.42 -0.35 13.25
N GLU A 175 -3.48 0.24 14.02
CA GLU A 175 -3.70 0.60 15.42
C GLU A 175 -4.78 1.66 15.61
N ARG A 176 -4.79 2.70 14.78
CA ARG A 176 -5.67 3.86 14.93
C ARG A 176 -7.10 3.60 14.49
N PHE A 177 -7.30 2.85 13.41
CA PHE A 177 -8.60 2.67 12.76
C PHE A 177 -9.12 1.23 12.82
N GLY A 178 -8.32 0.26 13.28
CA GLY A 178 -8.65 -1.16 13.10
C GLY A 178 -8.69 -1.56 11.61
N ALA A 179 -7.95 -0.85 10.78
CA ALA A 179 -7.95 -1.02 9.34
C ALA A 179 -7.17 -2.27 8.90
N CYS A 180 -7.59 -2.90 7.81
CA CYS A 180 -6.75 -3.84 7.08
C CYS A 180 -5.72 -3.02 6.30
N ALA A 181 -4.60 -2.71 6.96
CA ALA A 181 -3.52 -1.92 6.38
C ALA A 181 -2.35 -2.81 5.97
N MET A 182 -1.62 -2.43 4.93
CA MET A 182 -0.46 -3.19 4.45
C MET A 182 0.52 -2.30 3.69
N THR A 183 1.78 -2.70 3.74
CA THR A 183 2.81 -2.17 2.84
C THR A 183 3.04 -3.18 1.72
N LEU A 184 2.88 -2.75 0.48
CA LEU A 184 3.28 -3.52 -0.70
C LEU A 184 4.70 -3.15 -1.07
N GLU A 185 5.57 -4.13 -1.12
CA GLU A 185 6.96 -3.97 -1.53
C GLU A 185 7.20 -4.64 -2.88
N MET A 186 7.87 -3.93 -3.77
CA MET A 186 8.27 -4.42 -5.08
C MET A 186 9.79 -4.38 -5.22
N PRO A 187 10.42 -5.31 -5.97
CA PRO A 187 11.87 -5.33 -6.11
C PRO A 187 12.38 -4.14 -6.94
N PHE A 188 13.59 -3.65 -6.63
CA PHE A 188 14.24 -2.56 -7.38
C PHE A 188 14.74 -2.99 -8.76
N LYS A 189 15.08 -4.26 -8.96
CA LYS A 189 15.73 -4.74 -10.18
C LYS A 189 14.92 -5.82 -10.90
N ASP A 190 14.68 -6.93 -10.23
CA ASP A 190 13.93 -8.06 -10.78
C ASP A 190 13.33 -8.89 -9.66
N ASN A 191 12.37 -9.74 -10.00
CA ASN A 191 11.74 -10.69 -9.10
C ASN A 191 12.44 -12.05 -9.25
N ASP A 192 13.13 -12.50 -8.22
CA ASP A 192 13.87 -13.77 -8.24
C ASP A 192 12.96 -15.00 -8.45
N ASP A 193 11.68 -14.89 -8.05
CA ASP A 193 10.73 -16.00 -8.18
C ASP A 193 10.18 -16.14 -9.61
N LEU A 194 10.19 -15.04 -10.37
CA LEU A 194 9.78 -15.00 -11.77
C LEU A 194 10.63 -13.96 -12.53
N PRO A 195 11.92 -14.25 -12.80
CA PRO A 195 12.83 -13.28 -13.36
C PRO A 195 12.55 -13.00 -14.85
N ASP A 196 12.77 -11.75 -15.26
CA ASP A 196 12.80 -11.33 -16.66
C ASP A 196 14.20 -10.78 -17.02
N ALA A 197 15.03 -11.62 -17.62
CA ALA A 197 16.41 -11.25 -17.95
C ALA A 197 16.53 -10.11 -18.97
N ALA A 198 15.45 -9.75 -19.67
CA ALA A 198 15.46 -8.70 -20.69
C ALA A 198 15.08 -7.33 -20.11
N GLN A 199 14.12 -7.30 -19.17
CA GLN A 199 13.53 -6.05 -18.68
C GLN A 199 13.58 -5.89 -17.15
N GLY A 200 13.72 -7.00 -16.40
CA GLY A 200 13.64 -6.99 -14.96
C GLY A 200 12.24 -6.65 -14.43
N TRP A 201 12.18 -5.97 -13.30
CA TRP A 201 10.93 -5.45 -12.74
C TRP A 201 10.54 -4.15 -13.46
N SER A 202 9.75 -4.26 -14.52
CA SER A 202 9.41 -3.16 -15.43
C SER A 202 8.20 -2.34 -14.95
N PRO A 203 8.02 -1.11 -15.48
CA PRO A 203 6.81 -0.32 -15.28
C PRO A 203 5.52 -1.08 -15.60
N GLU A 204 5.53 -1.87 -16.67
CA GLU A 204 4.37 -2.67 -17.09
C GLU A 204 4.02 -3.73 -16.05
N ARG A 205 5.02 -4.39 -15.44
CA ARG A 205 4.79 -5.36 -14.36
C ARG A 205 4.20 -4.67 -13.12
N CYS A 206 4.65 -3.47 -12.78
CA CYS A 206 4.06 -2.68 -11.70
C CYS A 206 2.57 -2.39 -11.96
N LYS A 207 2.23 -1.98 -13.18
CA LYS A 207 0.83 -1.69 -13.58
C LYS A 207 -0.05 -2.93 -13.57
N LEU A 208 0.47 -4.07 -14.03
CA LEU A 208 -0.25 -5.35 -13.96
C LEU A 208 -0.50 -5.79 -12.52
N LEU A 209 0.51 -5.69 -11.66
CA LEU A 209 0.37 -5.99 -10.24
C LEU A 209 -0.70 -5.09 -9.57
N ALA A 210 -0.80 -3.83 -9.96
CA ALA A 210 -1.84 -2.93 -9.46
C ALA A 210 -3.25 -3.43 -9.81
N ARG A 211 -3.47 -3.90 -11.03
CA ARG A 211 -4.74 -4.50 -11.44
C ARG A 211 -5.05 -5.77 -10.65
N ASP A 212 -4.04 -6.61 -10.41
CA ASP A 212 -4.20 -7.82 -9.60
C ASP A 212 -4.54 -7.48 -8.14
N CYS A 213 -3.92 -6.44 -7.56
CA CYS A 213 -4.26 -5.94 -6.23
C CYS A 213 -5.71 -5.42 -6.15
N LEU A 214 -6.16 -4.65 -7.14
CA LEU A 214 -7.54 -4.15 -7.20
C LEU A 214 -8.57 -5.28 -7.37
N ALA A 215 -8.29 -6.25 -8.22
CA ALA A 215 -9.15 -7.42 -8.38
C ALA A 215 -9.17 -8.29 -7.12
N SER A 216 -8.05 -8.37 -6.39
CA SER A 216 -7.96 -9.04 -5.09
C SER A 216 -8.75 -8.29 -4.02
N LEU A 217 -8.74 -6.97 -4.05
CA LEU A 217 -9.56 -6.15 -3.14
C LEU A 217 -11.05 -6.38 -3.37
N LEU A 218 -11.50 -6.50 -4.61
CA LEU A 218 -12.91 -6.80 -4.90
C LEU A 218 -13.32 -8.15 -4.31
N GLU A 219 -12.53 -9.20 -4.55
CA GLU A 219 -12.79 -10.53 -4.01
C GLU A 219 -12.77 -10.54 -2.47
N TRP A 220 -11.80 -9.84 -1.86
CA TRP A 220 -11.70 -9.70 -0.41
C TRP A 220 -12.92 -9.02 0.21
N LEU A 221 -13.47 -7.98 -0.45
CA LEU A 221 -14.69 -7.29 -0.01
C LEU A 221 -15.94 -8.17 -0.13
N ASP A 222 -16.02 -9.02 -1.15
CA ASP A 222 -17.13 -9.94 -1.35
C ASP A 222 -17.13 -11.04 -0.27
N GLU A 223 -15.97 -11.59 0.08
CA GLU A 223 -15.83 -12.56 1.17
C GLU A 223 -16.07 -11.95 2.58
N GLU A 224 -15.92 -10.63 2.77
CA GLU A 224 -16.27 -9.98 4.04
C GLU A 224 -17.79 -9.79 4.23
N ALA A 225 -18.54 -9.81 3.15
CA ALA A 225 -19.98 -9.61 3.18
C ALA A 225 -20.78 -10.90 3.44
N GLU A 226 -20.12 -12.07 3.34
CA GLU A 226 -20.68 -13.41 3.63
C GLU A 226 -20.52 -13.78 5.12
#